data_166bf0f92f5c9da5f57ac5078de9a65a
#
_entry.id   166bf0f92f5c9da5f57ac5078de9a65a
#
_cell.length_a   1.000
_cell.length_b   1.000
_cell.length_c   1.000
_cell.angle_alpha   90.00
_cell.angle_beta   90.00
_cell.angle_gamma   90.00
#
_symmetry.space_group_name_H-M   'P 1'
#
loop_
_entity.id
_entity.type
_entity.pdbx_description
1 polymer ?
#
loop_
_entity_poly.entity_id
_entity_poly.type
_entity_poly.pdbx_seq_one_letter_code
_entity_poly.pdbx_strand_id
1 'polypeptide(L)'
;VTSLAIPPDTDPVLDEPGLVEMLCYRAKKLNRAHVYPVGALTIGLKGQQLSEMAELVEAGCVAFSQANTPILDTRVLGRAMQYAATFGFRVWLQPIDPHLARGGVAHDGEVASRLGLPGIPASSEIIALFTYLQMARLTGARLHITRLSSADSLALIDQARADGVDVTCD
;
A
#
# COMPACT_ATOMS: atom_id res chain seq x y z
N VAL A 1 -4.25 -10.84 -23.00
CA VAL A 1 -4.18 -9.40 -22.67
C VAL A 1 -3.60 -9.28 -21.26
N THR A 2 -2.56 -8.48 -21.10
CA THR A 2 -1.89 -8.27 -19.81
C THR A 2 -2.55 -7.09 -19.09
N SER A 3 -2.82 -7.25 -17.80
CA SER A 3 -3.28 -6.19 -16.92
C SER A 3 -2.14 -5.73 -16.02
N LEU A 4 -1.96 -4.43 -15.88
CA LEU A 4 -0.90 -3.82 -15.08
C LEU A 4 -1.53 -2.85 -14.08
N ALA A 5 -1.31 -3.07 -12.79
CA ALA A 5 -1.54 -2.06 -11.77
C ALA A 5 -0.30 -1.17 -11.67
N ILE A 6 -0.48 0.13 -11.81
CA ILE A 6 0.61 1.10 -11.73
C ILE A 6 0.55 1.76 -10.36
N PRO A 7 1.56 1.57 -9.51
CA PRO A 7 1.61 2.18 -8.19
C PRO A 7 1.80 3.70 -8.27
N PRO A 8 1.52 4.45 -7.19
CA PRO A 8 1.49 5.90 -7.23
C PRO A 8 2.86 6.58 -7.26
N ASP A 9 3.95 5.86 -6.98
CA ASP A 9 5.34 6.36 -6.94
C ASP A 9 5.96 6.58 -8.33
N THR A 10 5.16 7.11 -9.23
CA THR A 10 5.62 7.60 -10.54
C THR A 10 6.25 9.00 -10.41
N ASP A 11 6.87 9.49 -11.47
CA ASP A 11 7.36 10.86 -11.55
C ASP A 11 6.64 11.61 -12.70
N PRO A 12 5.73 12.54 -12.35
CA PRO A 12 5.23 12.92 -11.03
C PRO A 12 4.36 11.84 -10.34
N VAL A 13 4.19 11.96 -9.01
CA VAL A 13 3.34 11.06 -8.19
C VAL A 13 1.89 11.13 -8.65
N LEU A 14 1.18 9.98 -8.65
CA LEU A 14 -0.25 9.93 -9.01
C LEU A 14 -1.15 10.38 -7.84
N ASP A 15 -1.13 11.65 -7.53
CA ASP A 15 -1.91 12.31 -6.47
C ASP A 15 -2.83 13.43 -6.99
N GLU A 16 -2.83 13.67 -8.31
CA GLU A 16 -3.69 14.63 -8.99
C GLU A 16 -4.49 13.97 -10.13
N PRO A 17 -5.80 14.28 -10.31
CA PRO A 17 -6.65 13.68 -11.34
C PRO A 17 -6.08 13.78 -12.75
N GLY A 18 -5.53 14.95 -13.13
CA GLY A 18 -4.99 15.17 -14.47
C GLY A 18 -3.83 14.23 -14.83
N LEU A 19 -3.02 13.81 -13.85
CA LEU A 19 -1.94 12.85 -14.07
C LEU A 19 -2.49 11.44 -14.32
N VAL A 20 -3.54 11.05 -13.60
CA VAL A 20 -4.23 9.79 -13.78
C VAL A 20 -4.89 9.71 -15.16
N GLU A 21 -5.60 10.77 -15.56
CA GLU A 21 -6.22 10.86 -16.89
C GLU A 21 -5.19 10.77 -18.01
N MET A 22 -4.06 11.48 -17.87
CA MET A 22 -2.97 11.43 -18.84
C MET A 22 -2.39 10.01 -18.96
N LEU A 23 -2.17 9.31 -17.84
CA LEU A 23 -1.69 7.93 -17.82
C LEU A 23 -2.67 7.01 -18.54
N CYS A 24 -3.97 7.09 -18.20
CA CYS A 24 -5.02 6.29 -18.82
C CYS A 24 -5.12 6.56 -20.33
N TYR A 25 -5.05 7.82 -20.74
CA TYR A 25 -5.10 8.22 -22.15
C TYR A 25 -3.90 7.62 -22.93
N ARG A 26 -2.69 7.75 -22.40
CA ARG A 26 -1.47 7.20 -23.02
C ARG A 26 -1.54 5.67 -23.14
N ALA A 27 -1.99 5.00 -22.09
CA ALA A 27 -2.15 3.55 -22.08
C ALA A 27 -3.15 3.08 -23.16
N LYS A 28 -4.32 3.73 -23.24
CA LYS A 28 -5.35 3.46 -24.26
C LYS A 28 -4.80 3.69 -25.68
N LYS A 29 -4.07 4.78 -25.90
CA LYS A 29 -3.48 5.10 -27.22
C LYS A 29 -2.45 4.06 -27.65
N LEU A 30 -1.62 3.55 -26.73
CA LEU A 30 -0.63 2.52 -27.03
C LEU A 30 -1.25 1.14 -27.21
N ASN A 31 -2.38 0.87 -26.57
CA ASN A 31 -3.18 -0.37 -26.66
C ASN A 31 -2.33 -1.66 -26.53
N ARG A 32 -1.36 -1.67 -25.61
CA ARG A 32 -0.46 -2.81 -25.33
C ARG A 32 -0.90 -3.66 -24.17
N ALA A 33 -1.46 -3.03 -23.15
CA ALA A 33 -1.95 -3.66 -21.92
C ALA A 33 -3.11 -2.85 -21.34
N HIS A 34 -3.92 -3.48 -20.48
CA HIS A 34 -4.84 -2.76 -19.62
C HIS A 34 -4.07 -2.17 -18.45
N VAL A 35 -4.14 -0.86 -18.27
CA VAL A 35 -3.47 -0.13 -17.20
C VAL A 35 -4.51 0.32 -16.18
N TYR A 36 -4.26 -0.02 -14.92
CA TYR A 36 -5.08 0.31 -13.77
C TYR A 36 -4.25 1.18 -12.82
N PRO A 37 -4.48 2.51 -12.78
CA PRO A 37 -3.76 3.39 -11.87
C PRO A 37 -4.15 3.11 -10.42
N VAL A 38 -3.16 3.13 -9.54
CA VAL A 38 -3.33 3.19 -8.09
C VAL A 38 -2.97 4.59 -7.64
N GLY A 39 -3.91 5.31 -7.01
CA GLY A 39 -3.69 6.68 -6.56
C GLY A 39 -2.89 6.73 -5.25
N ALA A 40 -2.22 7.85 -5.00
CA ALA A 40 -1.56 8.10 -3.73
C ALA A 40 -2.58 8.33 -2.61
N LEU A 41 -2.34 7.79 -1.42
CA LEU A 41 -3.13 8.09 -0.21
C LEU A 41 -2.89 9.51 0.29
N THR A 42 -1.64 10.00 0.12
CA THR A 42 -1.25 11.34 0.57
C THR A 42 -0.53 12.10 -0.53
N ILE A 43 -0.69 13.41 -0.52
CA ILE A 43 -0.05 14.31 -1.51
C ILE A 43 1.47 14.13 -1.46
N GLY A 44 2.05 13.90 -2.63
CA GLY A 44 3.49 13.68 -2.80
C GLY A 44 4.02 12.46 -2.03
N LEU A 45 3.15 11.53 -1.59
CA LEU A 45 3.49 10.38 -0.73
C LEU A 45 4.16 10.79 0.59
N LYS A 46 3.90 12.01 1.10
CA LYS A 46 4.57 12.56 2.29
C LYS A 46 3.98 12.09 3.62
N GLY A 47 2.86 11.35 3.62
CA GLY A 47 2.22 10.86 4.85
C GLY A 47 1.63 11.95 5.75
N GLN A 48 1.30 13.14 5.21
CA GLN A 48 0.85 14.30 5.98
C GLN A 48 -0.57 14.73 5.61
N GLN A 49 -0.80 15.08 4.35
CA GLN A 49 -2.07 15.54 3.82
C GLN A 49 -2.65 14.48 2.88
N LEU A 50 -3.93 14.16 3.04
CA LEU A 50 -4.62 13.21 2.17
C LEU A 50 -4.77 13.78 0.76
N SER A 51 -4.74 12.91 -0.25
CA SER A 51 -5.15 13.23 -1.61
C SER A 51 -6.69 13.27 -1.72
N GLU A 52 -7.20 13.87 -2.78
CA GLU A 52 -8.64 13.86 -3.11
C GLU A 52 -9.03 12.53 -3.77
N MET A 53 -9.14 11.46 -2.94
CA MET A 53 -9.35 10.10 -3.43
C MET A 53 -10.59 9.94 -4.31
N ALA A 54 -11.67 10.67 -4.04
CA ALA A 54 -12.88 10.62 -4.84
C ALA A 54 -12.63 11.11 -6.28
N GLU A 55 -11.93 12.24 -6.45
CA GLU A 55 -11.57 12.78 -7.76
C GLU A 55 -10.61 11.87 -8.51
N LEU A 56 -9.67 11.24 -7.79
CA LEU A 56 -8.74 10.26 -8.38
C LEU A 56 -9.47 9.02 -8.89
N VAL A 57 -10.54 8.56 -8.23
CA VAL A 57 -11.37 7.45 -8.72
C VAL A 57 -12.14 7.87 -9.97
N GLU A 58 -12.70 9.07 -10.01
CA GLU A 58 -13.37 9.61 -11.21
C GLU A 58 -12.40 9.69 -12.40
N ALA A 59 -11.13 10.02 -12.15
CA ALA A 59 -10.07 10.03 -13.16
C ALA A 59 -9.62 8.62 -13.60
N GLY A 60 -9.94 7.56 -12.82
CA GLY A 60 -9.71 6.17 -13.22
C GLY A 60 -8.87 5.33 -12.26
N CYS A 61 -8.55 5.81 -11.07
CA CYS A 61 -7.87 5.00 -10.05
C CYS A 61 -8.77 3.86 -9.55
N VAL A 62 -8.18 2.68 -9.36
CA VAL A 62 -8.88 1.46 -8.90
C VAL A 62 -8.63 1.14 -7.43
N ALA A 63 -7.58 1.70 -6.85
CA ALA A 63 -7.16 1.52 -5.47
C ALA A 63 -6.27 2.69 -5.04
N PHE A 64 -5.88 2.72 -3.77
CA PHE A 64 -4.99 3.72 -3.22
C PHE A 64 -3.84 3.08 -2.46
N SER A 65 -2.65 3.66 -2.57
CA SER A 65 -1.45 3.14 -1.93
C SER A 65 -0.54 4.28 -1.45
N GLN A 66 0.37 3.92 -0.57
CA GLN A 66 1.45 4.80 -0.14
C GLN A 66 2.80 4.34 -0.73
N ALA A 67 2.77 3.39 -1.67
CA ALA A 67 3.94 2.77 -2.29
C ALA A 67 4.96 2.28 -1.22
N ASN A 68 6.22 2.69 -1.36
CA ASN A 68 7.30 2.30 -0.47
C ASN A 68 7.53 3.30 0.70
N THR A 69 6.65 4.28 0.88
CA THR A 69 6.76 5.35 1.90
C THR A 69 5.65 5.22 2.94
N PRO A 70 5.80 4.37 3.98
CA PRO A 70 4.74 4.12 4.94
C PRO A 70 4.35 5.40 5.71
N ILE A 71 3.04 5.53 6.00
CA ILE A 71 2.52 6.61 6.84
C ILE A 71 2.85 6.31 8.30
N LEU A 72 3.71 7.10 8.90
CA LEU A 72 4.15 6.91 10.29
C LEU A 72 3.16 7.47 11.31
N ASP A 73 2.46 8.56 10.97
CA ASP A 73 1.40 9.10 11.80
C ASP A 73 0.15 8.22 11.66
N THR A 74 -0.11 7.40 12.67
CA THR A 74 -1.29 6.51 12.70
C THR A 74 -2.61 7.27 12.65
N ARG A 75 -2.64 8.55 13.04
CA ARG A 75 -3.83 9.40 12.90
C ARG A 75 -4.10 9.74 11.44
N VAL A 76 -3.06 10.06 10.66
CA VAL A 76 -3.17 10.28 9.21
C VAL A 76 -3.58 9.00 8.52
N LEU A 77 -2.96 7.86 8.86
CA LEU A 77 -3.32 6.54 8.35
C LEU A 77 -4.79 6.21 8.64
N GLY A 78 -5.24 6.39 9.87
CA GLY A 78 -6.63 6.15 10.26
C GLY A 78 -7.62 7.02 9.48
N ARG A 79 -7.30 8.31 9.26
CA ARG A 79 -8.13 9.21 8.45
C ARG A 79 -8.17 8.79 6.98
N ALA A 80 -7.03 8.38 6.40
CA ALA A 80 -6.97 7.88 5.04
C ALA A 80 -7.83 6.63 4.86
N MET A 81 -7.73 5.67 5.79
CA MET A 81 -8.55 4.46 5.78
C MET A 81 -10.04 4.77 6.02
N GLN A 82 -10.38 5.70 6.91
CA GLN A 82 -11.77 6.12 7.13
C GLN A 82 -12.36 6.77 5.87
N TYR A 83 -11.59 7.62 5.18
CA TYR A 83 -12.02 8.20 3.91
C TYR A 83 -12.27 7.09 2.87
N ALA A 84 -11.29 6.19 2.70
CA ALA A 84 -11.45 5.06 1.79
C ALA A 84 -12.66 4.19 2.13
N ALA A 85 -12.90 3.89 3.40
CA ALA A 85 -14.05 3.12 3.86
C ALA A 85 -15.39 3.79 3.53
N THR A 86 -15.48 5.11 3.69
CA THR A 86 -16.70 5.89 3.42
C THR A 86 -17.18 5.73 1.97
N PHE A 87 -16.25 5.62 1.03
CA PHE A 87 -16.54 5.47 -0.40
C PHE A 87 -16.35 4.04 -0.92
N GLY A 88 -15.99 3.09 -0.06
CA GLY A 88 -15.75 1.70 -0.46
C GLY A 88 -14.47 1.48 -1.28
N PHE A 89 -13.51 2.40 -1.19
CA PHE A 89 -12.24 2.29 -1.90
C PHE A 89 -11.33 1.25 -1.24
N ARG A 90 -10.49 0.59 -2.05
CA ARG A 90 -9.51 -0.38 -1.56
C ARG A 90 -8.16 0.30 -1.31
N VAL A 91 -7.59 0.01 -0.16
CA VAL A 91 -6.28 0.53 0.27
C VAL A 91 -5.24 -0.58 0.16
N TRP A 92 -4.14 -0.33 -0.56
CA TRP A 92 -3.03 -1.26 -0.78
C TRP A 92 -1.80 -0.77 -0.02
N LEU A 93 -1.35 -1.55 0.96
CA LEU A 93 -0.20 -1.17 1.80
C LEU A 93 0.84 -2.28 1.84
N GLN A 94 2.09 -1.89 1.73
CA GLN A 94 3.21 -2.76 2.05
C GLN A 94 3.49 -2.67 3.55
N PRO A 95 3.49 -3.80 4.28
CA PRO A 95 3.75 -3.79 5.71
C PRO A 95 5.26 -3.73 5.95
N ILE A 96 5.77 -2.55 6.25
CA ILE A 96 7.18 -2.33 6.59
C ILE A 96 7.30 -1.20 7.62
N ASP A 97 7.97 -1.48 8.73
CA ASP A 97 8.40 -0.44 9.66
C ASP A 97 9.74 0.11 9.18
N PRO A 98 9.79 1.41 8.76
CA PRO A 98 10.98 1.96 8.13
C PRO A 98 12.13 2.19 9.12
N HIS A 99 11.87 2.22 10.42
CA HIS A 99 12.92 2.36 11.42
C HIS A 99 13.64 1.03 11.64
N LEU A 100 12.88 -0.07 11.72
CA LEU A 100 13.43 -1.41 11.83
C LEU A 100 14.09 -1.89 10.53
N ALA A 101 13.56 -1.47 9.37
CA ALA A 101 14.10 -1.83 8.06
C ALA A 101 15.31 -0.98 7.65
N ARG A 102 15.65 0.08 8.42
CA ARG A 102 16.67 1.06 8.02
C ARG A 102 18.02 0.41 7.73
N GLY A 103 18.51 0.64 6.50
CA GLY A 103 19.80 0.13 6.05
C GLY A 103 19.84 -1.36 5.74
N GLY A 104 18.75 -2.09 5.98
CA GLY A 104 18.65 -3.50 5.61
C GLY A 104 18.44 -3.67 4.10
N VAL A 105 19.01 -4.73 3.55
CA VAL A 105 18.94 -5.06 2.12
C VAL A 105 18.40 -6.46 1.85
N ALA A 106 18.26 -7.28 2.87
CA ALA A 106 17.77 -8.65 2.79
C ALA A 106 17.03 -9.02 4.08
N HIS A 107 16.26 -10.11 4.04
CA HIS A 107 15.69 -10.68 5.27
C HIS A 107 16.79 -11.05 6.26
N ASP A 108 16.62 -10.68 7.54
CA ASP A 108 17.55 -11.03 8.61
C ASP A 108 17.48 -12.53 8.92
N GLY A 109 18.55 -13.25 8.56
CA GLY A 109 18.62 -14.69 8.70
C GLY A 109 20.02 -15.23 8.37
N GLU A 110 20.16 -16.56 8.38
CA GLU A 110 21.43 -17.25 8.18
C GLU A 110 22.15 -16.84 6.87
N VAL A 111 21.36 -16.67 5.79
CA VAL A 111 21.92 -16.31 4.47
C VAL A 111 22.48 -14.90 4.48
N ALA A 112 21.73 -13.94 5.02
CA ALA A 112 22.19 -12.55 5.12
C ALA A 112 23.45 -12.45 5.98
N SER A 113 23.46 -13.12 7.14
CA SER A 113 24.60 -13.18 8.05
C SER A 113 25.84 -13.80 7.38
N ARG A 114 25.67 -14.90 6.65
CA ARG A 114 26.77 -15.57 5.92
C ARG A 114 27.35 -14.71 4.80
N LEU A 115 26.53 -13.89 4.16
CA LEU A 115 26.94 -12.99 3.08
C LEU A 115 27.39 -11.62 3.59
N GLY A 116 27.32 -11.35 4.89
CA GLY A 116 27.66 -10.04 5.47
C GLY A 116 26.69 -8.93 5.06
N LEU A 117 25.45 -9.28 4.75
CA LEU A 117 24.42 -8.31 4.36
C LEU A 117 23.68 -7.80 5.60
N PRO A 118 23.37 -6.48 5.68
CA PRO A 118 22.53 -5.97 6.74
C PRO A 118 21.10 -6.50 6.60
N GLY A 119 20.59 -7.11 7.67
CA GLY A 119 19.28 -7.75 7.71
C GLY A 119 18.12 -6.79 7.97
N ILE A 120 16.94 -7.12 7.45
CA ILE A 120 15.65 -6.54 7.83
C ILE A 120 14.94 -7.58 8.70
N PRO A 121 14.71 -7.29 9.99
CA PRO A 121 14.06 -8.26 10.88
C PRO A 121 12.60 -8.48 10.49
N ALA A 122 12.10 -9.71 10.63
CA ALA A 122 10.69 -10.05 10.38
C ALA A 122 9.72 -9.18 11.21
N SER A 123 10.13 -8.71 12.38
CA SER A 123 9.37 -7.78 13.21
C SER A 123 9.02 -6.47 12.51
N SER A 124 9.81 -6.02 11.52
CA SER A 124 9.48 -4.85 10.70
C SER A 124 8.17 -5.03 9.94
N GLU A 125 7.96 -6.21 9.35
CA GLU A 125 6.71 -6.55 8.66
C GLU A 125 5.57 -6.76 9.65
N ILE A 126 5.80 -7.54 10.71
CA ILE A 126 4.77 -7.93 11.69
C ILE A 126 4.17 -6.70 12.39
N ILE A 127 5.00 -5.77 12.85
CA ILE A 127 4.55 -4.55 13.56
C ILE A 127 3.71 -3.66 12.63
N ALA A 128 4.20 -3.42 11.41
CA ALA A 128 3.48 -2.63 10.42
C ALA A 128 2.15 -3.31 10.03
N LEU A 129 2.18 -4.62 9.76
CA LEU A 129 0.99 -5.40 9.44
C LEU A 129 -0.05 -5.33 10.55
N PHE A 130 0.36 -5.57 11.80
CA PHE A 130 -0.55 -5.49 12.96
C PHE A 130 -1.21 -4.12 13.05
N THR A 131 -0.44 -3.04 12.86
CA THR A 131 -0.96 -1.67 12.86
C THR A 131 -2.01 -1.48 11.75
N TYR A 132 -1.75 -1.95 10.53
CA TYR A 132 -2.68 -1.82 9.41
C TYR A 132 -3.97 -2.61 9.63
N LEU A 133 -3.86 -3.82 10.15
CA LEU A 133 -5.03 -4.66 10.47
C LEU A 133 -5.90 -4.03 11.57
N GLN A 134 -5.29 -3.45 12.62
CA GLN A 134 -6.04 -2.73 13.65
C GLN A 134 -6.74 -1.49 13.09
N MET A 135 -6.08 -0.72 12.22
CA MET A 135 -6.71 0.44 11.56
C MET A 135 -7.85 0.00 10.64
N ALA A 136 -7.69 -1.08 9.88
CA ALA A 136 -8.76 -1.62 9.04
C ALA A 136 -9.97 -2.09 9.87
N ARG A 137 -9.73 -2.75 11.01
CA ARG A 137 -10.79 -3.16 11.96
C ARG A 137 -11.56 -1.96 12.51
N LEU A 138 -10.86 -0.89 12.89
CA LEU A 138 -11.48 0.31 13.44
C LEU A 138 -12.28 1.12 12.42
N THR A 139 -11.85 1.14 11.17
CA THR A 139 -12.42 2.00 10.12
C THR A 139 -13.38 1.26 9.19
N GLY A 140 -13.32 -0.07 9.14
CA GLY A 140 -14.03 -0.88 8.14
C GLY A 140 -13.43 -0.78 6.73
N ALA A 141 -12.20 -0.30 6.58
CA ALA A 141 -11.54 -0.16 5.28
C ALA A 141 -11.23 -1.51 4.64
N ARG A 142 -11.38 -1.57 3.32
CA ARG A 142 -11.01 -2.71 2.50
C ARG A 142 -9.51 -2.67 2.24
N LEU A 143 -8.78 -3.63 2.84
CA LEU A 143 -7.32 -3.64 2.85
C LEU A 143 -6.75 -4.70 1.92
N HIS A 144 -5.69 -4.36 1.21
CA HIS A 144 -4.84 -5.32 0.50
C HIS A 144 -3.40 -5.14 0.97
N ILE A 145 -2.83 -6.20 1.50
CA ILE A 145 -1.44 -6.22 1.95
C ILE A 145 -0.58 -6.75 0.82
N THR A 146 0.35 -5.92 0.35
CA THR A 146 1.22 -6.26 -0.76
C THR A 146 2.58 -6.77 -0.30
N ARG A 147 3.13 -7.74 -1.02
CA ARG A 147 4.51 -8.19 -0.88
C ARG A 147 4.83 -8.73 0.52
N LEU A 148 4.00 -9.63 1.04
CA LEU A 148 4.33 -10.35 2.26
C LEU A 148 5.57 -11.21 2.08
N SER A 149 6.42 -11.25 3.09
CA SER A 149 7.67 -12.02 3.07
C SER A 149 7.84 -12.95 4.29
N SER A 150 7.11 -12.69 5.37
CA SER A 150 7.20 -13.47 6.61
C SER A 150 6.04 -14.47 6.76
N ALA A 151 6.36 -15.73 7.06
CA ALA A 151 5.34 -16.73 7.38
C ALA A 151 4.51 -16.37 8.62
N ASP A 152 5.12 -15.68 9.60
CA ASP A 152 4.44 -15.26 10.83
C ASP A 152 3.31 -14.25 10.56
N SER A 153 3.38 -13.53 9.44
CA SER A 153 2.35 -12.59 9.02
C SER A 153 1.04 -13.28 8.62
N LEU A 154 1.10 -14.54 8.14
CA LEU A 154 -0.08 -15.27 7.69
C LEU A 154 -1.07 -15.51 8.82
N ALA A 155 -0.58 -15.87 10.02
CA ALA A 155 -1.44 -16.09 11.17
C ALA A 155 -2.22 -14.82 11.57
N LEU A 156 -1.59 -13.63 11.46
CA LEU A 156 -2.25 -12.35 11.72
C LEU A 156 -3.35 -12.05 10.70
N ILE A 157 -3.11 -12.36 9.42
CA ILE A 157 -4.10 -12.16 8.36
C ILE A 157 -5.28 -13.12 8.53
N ASP A 158 -5.01 -14.40 8.82
CA ASP A 158 -6.07 -15.39 9.02
C ASP A 158 -6.93 -15.03 10.23
N GLN A 159 -6.33 -14.59 11.33
CA GLN A 159 -7.07 -14.07 12.48
C GLN A 159 -7.91 -12.84 12.12
N ALA A 160 -7.35 -11.88 11.39
CA ALA A 160 -8.08 -10.69 10.99
C ALA A 160 -9.28 -11.03 10.09
N ARG A 161 -9.14 -11.98 9.17
CA ARG A 161 -10.24 -12.49 8.34
C ARG A 161 -11.32 -13.18 9.19
N ALA A 162 -10.93 -14.00 10.16
CA ALA A 162 -11.86 -14.64 11.09
C ALA A 162 -12.63 -13.61 11.91
N ASP A 163 -12.01 -12.49 12.25
CA ASP A 163 -12.63 -11.36 12.96
C ASP A 163 -13.46 -10.42 12.02
N GLY A 164 -13.61 -10.76 10.75
CA GLY A 164 -14.45 -10.04 9.79
C GLY A 164 -13.78 -8.84 9.10
N VAL A 165 -12.46 -8.70 9.17
CA VAL A 165 -11.73 -7.66 8.42
C VAL A 165 -11.67 -8.03 6.93
N ASP A 166 -12.11 -7.12 6.03
CA ASP A 166 -11.96 -7.30 4.57
C ASP A 166 -10.48 -7.10 4.19
N VAL A 167 -9.69 -8.17 4.31
CA VAL A 167 -8.27 -8.16 3.98
C VAL A 167 -7.89 -9.24 2.98
N THR A 168 -7.15 -8.82 1.96
CA THR A 168 -6.48 -9.70 0.97
C THR A 168 -4.97 -9.47 1.01
N CYS A 169 -4.18 -10.39 0.49
CA CYS A 169 -2.72 -10.27 0.43
C CYS A 169 -2.13 -10.98 -0.79
N ASP A 170 -0.91 -10.64 -1.13
CA ASP A 170 -0.03 -11.31 -2.09
C ASP A 170 1.39 -11.49 -1.52
#